data_3c7a6dae97761874c2fa73467a1494df
#
_entry.id   3c7a6dae97761874c2fa73467a1494df
#
_cell.length_a   1.000
_cell.length_b   1.000
_cell.length_c   1.000
_cell.angle_alpha   90.00
_cell.angle_beta   90.00
_cell.angle_gamma   90.00
#
_symmetry.space_group_name_H-M   'P 1'
#
loop_
_entity.id
_entity.type
_entity.pdbx_description
1 polymer ?
#
loop_
_entity_poly.entity_id
_entity_poly.type
_entity_poly.pdbx_seq_one_letter_code
_entity_poly.pdbx_strand_id
1 'polypeptide(L)'
;MVRINEGVMSKKAAVIKGDGVGPELVNSMLRVAEAVGTKVEFIMCEGGEQWWKENGGDSLIPEATWDVLANTDAGFKGPTTTPGGAGSPRSVAVSIRQKFNLYANVRPIKTFPNTNKPLGDVDFVCVREGTEGLYFGKEVQLTDDVCLLYTSPSPRD
;
A
#
# COMPACT_ATOMS: atom_id res chain seq x y z
N MET A 1 12.92 11.98 41.69
CA MET A 1 12.14 12.97 40.93
C MET A 1 12.22 12.62 39.46
N VAL A 2 11.29 11.82 38.98
CA VAL A 2 11.25 11.33 37.58
C VAL A 2 10.61 12.44 36.76
N ARG A 3 11.36 13.01 35.83
CA ARG A 3 10.78 13.93 34.83
C ARG A 3 9.96 13.09 33.85
N ILE A 4 8.65 13.23 33.95
CA ILE A 4 7.72 12.75 32.91
C ILE A 4 7.97 13.65 31.70
N ASN A 5 8.49 13.06 30.61
CA ASN A 5 8.61 13.73 29.32
C ASN A 5 7.20 13.94 28.77
N GLU A 6 6.72 15.17 28.92
CA GLU A 6 5.49 15.63 28.27
C GLU A 6 5.74 15.67 26.74
N GLY A 7 4.82 15.03 25.98
CA GLY A 7 4.59 15.42 24.61
C GLY A 7 5.30 14.67 23.49
N VAL A 8 5.52 13.36 23.57
CA VAL A 8 5.67 12.59 22.32
C VAL A 8 4.25 12.30 21.82
N MET A 9 3.76 13.11 20.89
CA MET A 9 2.51 12.79 20.18
C MET A 9 2.66 11.38 19.58
N SER A 10 1.80 10.46 19.99
CA SER A 10 1.74 9.11 19.45
C SER A 10 1.44 9.22 17.96
N LYS A 11 2.28 8.63 17.11
CA LYS A 11 2.02 8.54 15.68
C LYS A 11 0.85 7.60 15.43
N LYS A 12 0.04 7.90 14.41
CA LYS A 12 -1.13 7.10 14.06
C LYS A 12 -0.91 6.39 12.72
N ALA A 13 -1.33 5.13 12.66
CA ALA A 13 -1.28 4.36 11.43
C ALA A 13 -2.64 3.71 11.15
N ALA A 14 -3.20 3.95 9.97
CA ALA A 14 -4.35 3.22 9.47
C ALA A 14 -3.94 1.79 9.09
N VAL A 15 -4.74 0.80 9.42
CA VAL A 15 -4.44 -0.62 9.15
C VAL A 15 -5.59 -1.27 8.42
N ILE A 16 -5.37 -1.62 7.15
CA ILE A 16 -6.31 -2.41 6.35
C ILE A 16 -5.86 -3.87 6.40
N LYS A 17 -6.67 -4.76 6.98
CA LYS A 17 -6.35 -6.19 7.10
C LYS A 17 -6.22 -6.87 5.74
N GLY A 18 -7.07 -6.50 4.79
CA GLY A 18 -7.10 -7.10 3.46
C GLY A 18 -7.81 -8.46 3.43
N ASP A 19 -7.51 -9.25 2.41
CA ASP A 19 -8.20 -10.48 2.07
C ASP A 19 -7.34 -11.72 2.29
N GLY A 20 -7.98 -12.90 2.29
CA GLY A 20 -7.30 -14.19 2.36
C GLY A 20 -6.41 -14.32 3.60
N VAL A 21 -5.10 -14.44 3.40
CA VAL A 21 -4.08 -14.52 4.46
C VAL A 21 -3.80 -13.16 5.14
N GLY A 22 -4.37 -12.07 4.64
CA GLY A 22 -4.15 -10.70 5.12
C GLY A 22 -4.38 -10.52 6.62
N PRO A 23 -5.53 -10.92 7.18
CA PRO A 23 -5.81 -10.78 8.61
C PRO A 23 -4.78 -11.47 9.51
N GLU A 24 -4.30 -12.67 9.13
CA GLU A 24 -3.29 -13.41 9.86
C GLU A 24 -1.93 -12.67 9.86
N LEU A 25 -1.50 -12.19 8.70
CA LEU A 25 -0.25 -11.43 8.56
C LEU A 25 -0.30 -10.11 9.33
N VAL A 26 -1.41 -9.39 9.26
CA VAL A 26 -1.61 -8.14 10.00
C VAL A 26 -1.61 -8.39 11.51
N ASN A 27 -2.29 -9.43 11.98
CA ASN A 27 -2.27 -9.79 13.41
C ASN A 27 -0.85 -10.16 13.89
N SER A 28 -0.07 -10.85 13.06
CA SER A 28 1.34 -11.17 13.37
C SER A 28 2.19 -9.89 13.45
N MET A 29 1.99 -8.96 12.53
CA MET A 29 2.66 -7.65 12.57
C MET A 29 2.32 -6.86 13.84
N LEU A 30 1.04 -6.81 14.21
CA LEU A 30 0.60 -6.10 15.43
C LEU A 30 1.22 -6.70 16.70
N ARG A 31 1.32 -8.03 16.78
CA ARG A 31 2.00 -8.72 17.89
C ARG A 31 3.49 -8.37 17.97
N VAL A 32 4.18 -8.28 16.84
CA VAL A 32 5.58 -7.85 16.79
C VAL A 32 5.70 -6.38 17.21
N ALA A 33 4.85 -5.51 16.71
CA ALA A 33 4.82 -4.09 17.06
C ALA A 33 4.62 -3.88 18.58
N GLU A 34 3.72 -4.64 19.19
CA GLU A 34 3.50 -4.65 20.63
C GLU A 34 4.73 -5.13 21.39
N ALA A 35 5.33 -6.25 20.97
CA ALA A 35 6.49 -6.84 21.62
C ALA A 35 7.73 -5.94 21.63
N VAL A 36 7.93 -5.12 20.57
CA VAL A 36 9.00 -4.11 20.51
C VAL A 36 8.63 -2.79 21.17
N GLY A 37 7.42 -2.65 21.69
CA GLY A 37 6.96 -1.45 22.39
C GLY A 37 6.85 -0.22 21.50
N THR A 38 6.36 -0.36 20.28
CA THR A 38 6.17 0.79 19.37
C THR A 38 5.16 1.78 19.96
N LYS A 39 5.46 3.08 19.81
CA LYS A 39 4.58 4.18 20.23
C LYS A 39 3.69 4.63 19.06
N VAL A 40 3.08 3.68 18.38
CA VAL A 40 2.17 3.92 17.25
C VAL A 40 0.77 3.44 17.63
N GLU A 41 -0.22 4.30 17.44
CA GLU A 41 -1.62 3.95 17.55
C GLU A 41 -2.10 3.35 16.22
N PHE A 42 -2.52 2.08 16.23
CA PHE A 42 -3.02 1.39 15.04
C PHE A 42 -4.54 1.49 14.98
N ILE A 43 -5.06 2.14 13.91
CA ILE A 43 -6.48 2.31 13.68
C ILE A 43 -6.93 1.31 12.62
N MET A 44 -7.75 0.35 13.02
CA MET A 44 -8.23 -0.71 12.11
C MET A 44 -9.25 -0.16 11.12
N CYS A 45 -9.08 -0.52 9.84
CA CYS A 45 -9.92 -0.07 8.74
C CYS A 45 -10.39 -1.25 7.89
N GLU A 46 -11.54 -1.12 7.29
CA GLU A 46 -12.10 -2.08 6.34
C GLU A 46 -11.60 -1.79 4.90
N GLY A 47 -11.59 -2.82 4.06
CA GLY A 47 -11.27 -2.71 2.63
C GLY A 47 -10.72 -4.01 2.06
N GLY A 48 -10.99 -4.21 0.78
CA GLY A 48 -10.63 -5.39 0.04
C GLY A 48 -11.82 -6.03 -0.67
N GLU A 49 -11.59 -7.17 -1.29
CA GLU A 49 -12.61 -7.88 -2.07
C GLU A 49 -13.74 -8.41 -1.18
N GLN A 50 -13.41 -8.91 0.03
CA GLN A 50 -14.42 -9.45 0.93
C GLN A 50 -15.39 -8.37 1.36
N TRP A 51 -14.90 -7.21 1.80
CA TRP A 51 -15.73 -6.07 2.14
C TRP A 51 -16.63 -5.65 0.97
N TRP A 52 -16.06 -5.59 -0.23
CA TRP A 52 -16.80 -5.21 -1.45
C TRP A 52 -17.89 -6.21 -1.81
N LYS A 53 -17.66 -7.51 -1.68
CA LYS A 53 -18.68 -8.55 -1.90
C LYS A 53 -19.88 -8.43 -0.96
N GLU A 54 -19.65 -7.97 0.25
CA GLU A 54 -20.68 -7.80 1.28
C GLU A 54 -21.47 -6.49 1.11
N ASN A 55 -20.82 -5.43 0.62
CA ASN A 55 -21.37 -4.07 0.60
C ASN A 55 -21.67 -3.55 -0.83
N GLY A 56 -21.02 -4.10 -1.85
CA GLY A 56 -21.14 -3.64 -3.24
C GLY A 56 -20.44 -2.32 -3.52
N GLY A 57 -20.81 -1.68 -4.64
CA GLY A 57 -20.29 -0.37 -5.05
C GLY A 57 -19.10 -0.43 -6.01
N ASP A 58 -18.56 0.73 -6.35
CA ASP A 58 -17.51 0.91 -7.36
C ASP A 58 -16.09 0.98 -6.76
N SER A 59 -15.95 0.79 -5.44
CA SER A 59 -14.69 0.88 -4.72
C SER A 59 -14.48 -0.32 -3.80
N LEU A 60 -13.22 -0.79 -3.70
CA LEU A 60 -12.79 -1.77 -2.71
C LEU A 60 -12.47 -1.15 -1.34
N ILE A 61 -12.60 0.17 -1.20
CA ILE A 61 -12.27 0.92 0.01
C ILE A 61 -13.47 1.77 0.39
N PRO A 62 -14.04 1.58 1.60
CA PRO A 62 -15.13 2.42 2.09
C PRO A 62 -14.69 3.87 2.35
N GLU A 63 -15.63 4.80 2.27
CA GLU A 63 -15.34 6.23 2.49
C GLU A 63 -14.76 6.50 3.89
N ALA A 64 -15.28 5.82 4.91
CA ALA A 64 -14.74 5.90 6.27
C ALA A 64 -13.25 5.52 6.37
N THR A 65 -12.79 4.56 5.55
CA THR A 65 -11.37 4.20 5.49
C THR A 65 -10.53 5.28 4.83
N TRP A 66 -11.08 5.98 3.81
CA TRP A 66 -10.41 7.11 3.19
C TRP A 66 -10.20 8.26 4.18
N ASP A 67 -11.19 8.54 5.02
CA ASP A 67 -11.10 9.56 6.07
C ASP A 67 -10.01 9.21 7.10
N VAL A 68 -9.93 7.95 7.53
CA VAL A 68 -8.87 7.51 8.46
C VAL A 68 -7.51 7.62 7.81
N LEU A 69 -7.34 7.15 6.56
CA LEU A 69 -6.07 7.23 5.82
C LEU A 69 -5.59 8.68 5.65
N ALA A 70 -6.52 9.62 5.43
CA ALA A 70 -6.19 11.04 5.27
C ALA A 70 -5.78 11.71 6.59
N ASN A 71 -6.23 11.19 7.74
CA ASN A 71 -6.00 11.77 9.07
C ASN A 71 -4.98 10.98 9.91
N THR A 72 -4.19 10.10 9.29
CA THR A 72 -3.13 9.34 9.94
C THR A 72 -1.77 9.64 9.32
N ASP A 73 -0.69 9.42 10.09
CA ASP A 73 0.70 9.67 9.64
C ASP A 73 1.18 8.62 8.62
N ALA A 74 0.59 7.42 8.68
CA ALA A 74 0.96 6.29 7.80
C ALA A 74 -0.20 5.34 7.59
N GLY A 75 -0.11 4.51 6.54
CA GLY A 75 -1.01 3.38 6.31
C GLY A 75 -0.25 2.06 6.23
N PHE A 76 -0.77 1.03 6.87
CA PHE A 76 -0.33 -0.34 6.74
C PHE A 76 -1.44 -1.17 6.08
N LYS A 77 -1.09 -1.92 5.05
CA LYS A 77 -2.04 -2.73 4.29
C LYS A 77 -1.57 -4.18 4.18
N GLY A 78 -2.40 -5.10 4.59
CA GLY A 78 -2.24 -6.53 4.29
C GLY A 78 -2.47 -6.82 2.79
N PRO A 79 -2.26 -8.07 2.36
CA PRO A 79 -2.63 -8.51 1.02
C PRO A 79 -4.10 -8.25 0.72
N THR A 80 -4.40 -7.82 -0.50
CA THR A 80 -5.77 -7.61 -0.97
C THR A 80 -5.97 -8.27 -2.32
N THR A 81 -7.10 -8.91 -2.51
CA THR A 81 -7.53 -9.46 -3.78
C THR A 81 -8.18 -8.37 -4.62
N THR A 82 -7.95 -8.42 -5.92
CA THR A 82 -8.62 -7.54 -6.87
C THR A 82 -9.54 -8.39 -7.73
N PRO A 83 -10.85 -8.16 -7.75
CA PRO A 83 -11.77 -8.88 -8.62
C PRO A 83 -11.35 -8.71 -10.08
N GLY A 84 -11.50 -9.78 -10.87
CA GLY A 84 -11.26 -9.73 -12.32
C GLY A 84 -12.55 -9.49 -13.10
N GLY A 85 -12.39 -9.06 -14.36
CA GLY A 85 -13.51 -8.87 -15.30
C GLY A 85 -13.79 -7.40 -15.64
N ALA A 86 -14.55 -7.20 -16.72
CA ALA A 86 -14.97 -5.86 -17.14
C ALA A 86 -15.86 -5.21 -16.06
N GLY A 87 -15.59 -3.96 -15.72
CA GLY A 87 -16.33 -3.22 -14.70
C GLY A 87 -15.91 -3.52 -13.24
N SER A 88 -14.86 -4.33 -13.03
CA SER A 88 -14.34 -4.57 -11.67
C SER A 88 -13.73 -3.32 -11.06
N PRO A 89 -13.87 -3.12 -9.74
CA PRO A 89 -13.25 -2.01 -9.05
C PRO A 89 -11.71 -2.03 -9.16
N ARG A 90 -11.10 -0.85 -9.15
CA ARG A 90 -9.65 -0.70 -9.14
C ARG A 90 -9.06 -1.28 -7.86
N SER A 91 -7.84 -1.87 -7.95
CA SER A 91 -7.20 -2.49 -6.79
C SER A 91 -6.97 -1.49 -5.65
N VAL A 92 -7.10 -1.95 -4.41
CA VAL A 92 -6.86 -1.16 -3.19
C VAL A 92 -5.50 -0.44 -3.24
N ALA A 93 -4.44 -1.14 -3.65
CA ALA A 93 -3.10 -0.59 -3.70
C ALA A 93 -2.97 0.55 -4.74
N VAL A 94 -3.57 0.39 -5.91
CA VAL A 94 -3.54 1.42 -6.96
C VAL A 94 -4.37 2.62 -6.54
N SER A 95 -5.56 2.41 -5.97
CA SER A 95 -6.43 3.49 -5.51
C SER A 95 -5.76 4.36 -4.44
N ILE A 96 -5.10 3.74 -3.44
CA ILE A 96 -4.36 4.47 -2.40
C ILE A 96 -3.20 5.26 -3.01
N ARG A 97 -2.40 4.64 -3.89
CA ARG A 97 -1.27 5.33 -4.54
C ARG A 97 -1.70 6.56 -5.31
N GLN A 98 -2.77 6.44 -6.07
CA GLN A 98 -3.29 7.57 -6.86
C GLN A 98 -3.90 8.67 -5.98
N LYS A 99 -4.73 8.29 -5.00
CA LYS A 99 -5.38 9.27 -4.10
C LYS A 99 -4.38 10.13 -3.33
N PHE A 100 -3.29 9.52 -2.85
CA PHE A 100 -2.26 10.19 -2.05
C PHE A 100 -0.99 10.53 -2.84
N ASN A 101 -0.98 10.37 -4.16
CA ASN A 101 0.17 10.62 -5.03
C ASN A 101 1.46 9.92 -4.52
N LEU A 102 1.37 8.65 -4.18
CA LEU A 102 2.48 7.85 -3.68
C LEU A 102 3.36 7.38 -4.85
N TYR A 103 4.09 8.28 -5.46
CA TYR A 103 4.88 8.06 -6.67
C TYR A 103 6.11 7.16 -6.44
N ALA A 104 6.70 7.19 -5.25
CA ALA A 104 7.94 6.49 -4.94
C ALA A 104 7.69 5.24 -4.07
N ASN A 105 7.89 4.05 -4.66
CA ASN A 105 7.92 2.80 -3.92
C ASN A 105 9.38 2.49 -3.53
N VAL A 106 9.73 2.84 -2.29
CA VAL A 106 11.09 2.71 -1.76
C VAL A 106 11.31 1.31 -1.20
N ARG A 107 12.32 0.59 -1.71
CA ARG A 107 12.63 -0.79 -1.34
C ARG A 107 14.09 -0.91 -0.92
N PRO A 108 14.40 -0.84 0.39
CA PRO A 108 15.72 -1.19 0.88
C PRO A 108 15.98 -2.69 0.65
N ILE A 109 17.11 -3.02 0.04
CA ILE A 109 17.54 -4.38 -0.25
C ILE A 109 18.90 -4.58 0.38
N LYS A 110 18.97 -5.52 1.32
CA LYS A 110 20.20 -5.81 2.06
C LYS A 110 20.37 -7.30 2.25
N THR A 111 21.56 -7.80 2.01
CA THR A 111 21.90 -9.21 2.28
C THR A 111 21.97 -9.46 3.78
N PHE A 112 21.23 -10.48 4.23
CA PHE A 112 21.30 -10.91 5.63
C PHE A 112 22.57 -11.72 5.90
N PRO A 113 23.13 -11.64 7.13
CA PRO A 113 24.21 -12.52 7.56
C PRO A 113 23.82 -13.99 7.47
N ASN A 114 24.78 -14.86 7.15
CA ASN A 114 24.59 -16.34 7.14
C ASN A 114 23.52 -16.87 6.15
N THR A 115 23.17 -16.09 5.12
CA THR A 115 22.31 -16.55 4.04
C THR A 115 23.15 -16.92 2.81
N ASN A 116 22.58 -17.73 1.89
CA ASN A 116 23.19 -17.97 0.59
C ASN A 116 23.21 -16.67 -0.21
N LYS A 117 24.38 -16.27 -0.71
CA LYS A 117 24.65 -14.98 -1.38
C LYS A 117 25.16 -15.20 -2.81
N PRO A 118 24.34 -15.67 -3.75
CA PRO A 118 24.79 -15.97 -5.11
C PRO A 118 25.33 -14.76 -5.86
N LEU A 119 24.93 -13.53 -5.47
CA LEU A 119 25.38 -12.26 -6.04
C LEU A 119 26.34 -11.49 -5.11
N GLY A 120 26.80 -12.12 -4.03
CA GLY A 120 27.64 -11.46 -3.01
C GLY A 120 26.81 -10.59 -2.03
N ASP A 121 27.52 -9.73 -1.31
CA ASP A 121 26.89 -8.79 -0.37
C ASP A 121 26.34 -7.58 -1.13
N VAL A 122 25.06 -7.33 -0.94
CA VAL A 122 24.34 -6.18 -1.50
C VAL A 122 23.75 -5.31 -0.39
N ASP A 123 23.83 -3.98 -0.55
CA ASP A 123 23.17 -3.00 0.30
C ASP A 123 22.84 -1.78 -0.57
N PHE A 124 21.60 -1.70 -1.04
CA PHE A 124 21.13 -0.60 -1.87
C PHE A 124 19.62 -0.33 -1.68
N VAL A 125 19.18 0.82 -2.14
CA VAL A 125 17.76 1.19 -2.15
C VAL A 125 17.27 1.24 -3.59
N CYS A 126 16.27 0.41 -3.89
CA CYS A 126 15.54 0.46 -5.17
C CYS A 126 14.35 1.40 -5.02
N VAL A 127 14.29 2.46 -5.80
CA VAL A 127 13.13 3.34 -5.88
C VAL A 127 12.37 3.01 -7.16
N ARG A 128 11.14 2.52 -7.01
CA ARG A 128 10.26 2.19 -8.13
C ARG A 128 9.17 3.26 -8.26
N GLU A 129 9.01 3.78 -9.45
CA GLU A 129 7.88 4.62 -9.80
C GLU A 129 6.57 3.81 -9.70
N GLY A 130 5.49 4.40 -9.22
CA GLY A 130 4.24 3.69 -8.93
C GLY A 130 2.95 4.36 -9.37
N THR A 131 3.02 5.53 -10.03
CA THR A 131 1.84 6.34 -10.41
C THR A 131 1.76 6.65 -11.90
N GLU A 132 2.89 6.63 -12.60
CA GLU A 132 3.02 6.92 -14.03
C GLU A 132 3.04 5.66 -14.90
N GLY A 133 3.12 5.85 -16.21
CA GLY A 133 3.20 4.78 -17.19
C GLY A 133 1.94 3.92 -17.19
N LEU A 134 2.10 2.60 -17.17
CA LEU A 134 0.99 1.64 -17.15
C LEU A 134 0.04 1.82 -15.95
N TYR A 135 0.53 2.37 -14.84
CA TYR A 135 -0.27 2.58 -13.63
C TYR A 135 -1.12 3.85 -13.70
N PHE A 136 -0.79 4.79 -14.57
CA PHE A 136 -1.59 5.98 -14.78
C PHE A 136 -2.95 5.64 -15.42
N GLY A 137 -2.95 4.66 -16.34
CA GLY A 137 -4.16 4.13 -16.96
C GLY A 137 -4.85 5.13 -17.87
N LYS A 138 -4.09 6.07 -18.47
CA LYS A 138 -4.62 6.99 -19.47
C LYS A 138 -4.49 6.35 -20.85
N GLU A 139 -5.61 5.93 -21.40
CA GLU A 139 -5.69 5.17 -22.62
C GLU A 139 -6.55 5.92 -23.65
N VAL A 140 -6.18 5.82 -24.91
CA VAL A 140 -6.97 6.33 -26.05
C VAL A 140 -7.15 5.19 -27.02
N GLN A 141 -8.38 4.71 -27.17
CA GLN A 141 -8.73 3.71 -28.18
C GLN A 141 -8.69 4.37 -29.56
N LEU A 142 -7.84 3.85 -30.45
CA LEU A 142 -7.68 4.36 -31.83
C LEU A 142 -8.52 3.57 -32.83
N THR A 143 -8.57 2.23 -32.66
CA THR A 143 -9.39 1.29 -33.41
C THR A 143 -9.85 0.18 -32.48
N ASP A 144 -10.70 -0.74 -32.96
CA ASP A 144 -11.16 -1.87 -32.13
C ASP A 144 -10.01 -2.73 -31.59
N ASP A 145 -8.90 -2.80 -32.28
CA ASP A 145 -7.73 -3.62 -31.96
C ASP A 145 -6.50 -2.82 -31.49
N VAL A 146 -6.55 -1.49 -31.51
CA VAL A 146 -5.39 -0.63 -31.19
C VAL A 146 -5.74 0.39 -30.13
N CYS A 147 -5.01 0.33 -29.01
CA CYS A 147 -5.08 1.28 -27.92
C CYS A 147 -3.74 2.00 -27.74
N LEU A 148 -3.76 3.32 -27.66
CA LEU A 148 -2.60 4.12 -27.28
C LEU A 148 -2.59 4.29 -25.77
N LEU A 149 -1.52 3.82 -25.12
CA LEU A 149 -1.31 3.97 -23.69
C LEU A 149 -0.33 5.12 -23.42
N TYR A 150 -0.73 6.06 -22.56
CA TYR A 150 0.18 7.10 -22.10
C TYR A 150 1.30 6.50 -21.26
N THR A 151 2.54 6.87 -21.58
CA THR A 151 3.72 6.58 -20.79
C THR A 151 4.42 7.88 -20.42
N SER A 152 5.08 7.92 -19.25
CA SER A 152 5.91 9.07 -18.89
C SER A 152 7.06 9.24 -19.88
N PRO A 153 7.48 10.48 -20.17
CA PRO A 153 8.64 10.74 -21.03
C PRO A 153 9.89 10.03 -20.47
N SER A 154 10.63 9.37 -21.33
CA SER A 154 11.94 8.82 -20.96
C SER A 154 12.94 9.96 -20.78
N PRO A 155 13.81 9.91 -19.74
CA PRO A 155 14.89 10.88 -19.62
C PRO A 155 15.90 10.84 -20.78
N ARG A 156 15.76 9.89 -21.70
CA ARG A 156 16.60 9.71 -22.90
C ARG A 156 15.97 10.25 -24.16
N ASP A 157 14.72 10.65 -24.13
CA ASP A 157 13.98 11.31 -25.20
C ASP A 157 14.02 12.82 -24.98
#